data_63b9fc7d3f61bba2b4ed85e3abf192f2
#
_entry.id   63b9fc7d3f61bba2b4ed85e3abf192f2
#
_cell.length_a   1.000
_cell.length_b   1.000
_cell.length_c   1.000
_cell.angle_alpha   90.00
_cell.angle_beta   90.00
_cell.angle_gamma   90.00
#
_symmetry.space_group_name_H-M   'P 1'
#
loop_
_entity.id
_entity.type
_entity.pdbx_description
1 polymer ?
#
loop_
_entity_poly.entity_id
_entity_poly.type
_entity_poly.pdbx_seq_one_letter_code
_entity_poly.pdbx_strand_id
1 'polypeptide(L)'
;RIASYDQVLRNGDIVKATVAGGDKTVCVLRCGELYLSMPREEVLPGHAPECGDEVKVRVLSVDKVKRTFYVSQRAVTHDPLLTFSVGQKAEGTVQSLFGTMCLVRVNGLVGTLPVSEAQIKAMNIRSDANITVYVSAIRFTKRQITFSLTPTTNNDLAVGSRVQCTVVKATAHHVFCTFPKRGRLYDAAIRSSEFYWNRPTDVPCQPGDRINAVITGEEIIGKTKYTTLNACALTPNPLLTCETGDTLSCTVLGTTAGGYLMRCGGAVGFLHCSEIMWQYCDQWHGVWKRGEKVSCRILHLSPAEGGLLLGHRQTVGDPFLKHTLKTGTGYPATVQRSSDECVVVLLGDTGIEATISKADMKLFFTGVGRFIPQPGATISEVTVVRIENPGDPKRRHPFVRVTLL
;
A
#
# COMPACT_ATOMS: atom_id res chain seq x y z
N ARG A 1 6.55 15.77 -36.27
CA ARG A 1 7.42 14.95 -35.40
C ARG A 1 6.51 14.26 -34.41
N ILE A 2 6.23 12.97 -34.64
CA ILE A 2 5.47 12.13 -33.71
C ILE A 2 6.41 11.91 -32.53
N ALA A 3 6.07 12.47 -31.35
CA ALA A 3 6.76 12.12 -30.11
C ALA A 3 6.68 10.60 -29.95
N SER A 4 7.80 9.94 -29.63
CA SER A 4 7.80 8.51 -29.46
C SER A 4 6.81 8.14 -28.36
N TYR A 5 6.00 7.11 -28.58
CA TYR A 5 4.98 6.62 -27.63
C TYR A 5 5.53 6.41 -26.21
N ASP A 6 6.83 6.11 -26.11
CA ASP A 6 7.53 5.86 -24.85
C ASP A 6 7.76 7.10 -23.97
N GLN A 7 7.54 8.31 -24.49
CA GLN A 7 7.77 9.55 -23.75
C GLN A 7 6.52 10.15 -23.12
N VAL A 8 5.33 9.61 -23.43
CA VAL A 8 4.05 10.25 -23.08
C VAL A 8 3.38 9.59 -21.87
N LEU A 9 3.34 8.26 -21.80
CA LEU A 9 2.74 7.53 -20.68
C LEU A 9 3.61 6.34 -20.26
N ARG A 10 3.75 6.15 -18.95
CA ARG A 10 4.51 5.04 -18.34
C ARG A 10 3.58 4.11 -17.57
N ASN A 11 4.03 2.89 -17.34
CA ASN A 11 3.33 1.96 -16.45
C ASN A 11 3.10 2.62 -15.08
N GLY A 12 1.85 2.58 -14.61
CA GLY A 12 1.41 3.14 -13.35
C GLY A 12 0.95 4.59 -13.38
N ASP A 13 1.16 5.31 -14.47
CA ASP A 13 0.61 6.65 -14.61
C ASP A 13 -0.91 6.64 -14.46
N ILE A 14 -1.43 7.63 -13.74
CA ILE A 14 -2.86 7.82 -13.55
C ILE A 14 -3.30 8.99 -14.40
N VAL A 15 -4.19 8.71 -15.33
CA VAL A 15 -4.68 9.71 -16.28
C VAL A 15 -6.20 9.77 -16.31
N LYS A 16 -6.73 10.93 -16.69
CA LYS A 16 -8.12 11.10 -17.08
C LYS A 16 -8.24 10.85 -18.58
N ALA A 17 -9.19 10.04 -18.97
CA ALA A 17 -9.43 9.70 -20.36
C ALA A 17 -10.93 9.67 -20.65
N THR A 18 -11.29 10.02 -21.89
CA THR A 18 -12.68 10.01 -22.35
C THR A 18 -12.97 8.71 -23.07
N VAL A 19 -14.12 8.12 -22.81
CA VAL A 19 -14.59 6.92 -23.51
C VAL A 19 -14.84 7.24 -24.98
N ALA A 20 -14.08 6.60 -25.87
CA ALA A 20 -14.20 6.78 -27.31
C ALA A 20 -15.09 5.72 -27.98
N GLY A 21 -15.35 4.60 -27.27
CA GLY A 21 -16.14 3.48 -27.77
C GLY A 21 -15.68 2.14 -27.22
N GLY A 22 -15.97 1.07 -27.90
CA GLY A 22 -15.52 -0.27 -27.51
C GLY A 22 -16.51 -1.38 -27.93
N ASP A 23 -16.17 -2.59 -27.60
CA ASP A 23 -16.97 -3.80 -27.85
C ASP A 23 -17.31 -4.54 -26.53
N LYS A 24 -17.73 -5.80 -26.64
CA LYS A 24 -18.07 -6.64 -25.48
C LYS A 24 -16.86 -7.02 -24.61
N THR A 25 -15.65 -6.89 -25.15
CA THR A 25 -14.39 -7.35 -24.51
C THR A 25 -13.53 -6.18 -24.03
N VAL A 26 -13.54 -5.07 -24.77
CA VAL A 26 -12.65 -3.93 -24.54
C VAL A 26 -13.41 -2.60 -24.61
N CYS A 27 -13.09 -1.69 -23.74
CA CYS A 27 -13.47 -0.28 -23.80
C CYS A 27 -12.25 0.52 -24.29
N VAL A 28 -12.44 1.32 -25.33
CA VAL A 28 -11.40 2.19 -25.90
C VAL A 28 -11.57 3.58 -25.30
N LEU A 29 -10.49 4.09 -24.73
CA LEU A 29 -10.45 5.42 -24.13
C LEU A 29 -9.52 6.33 -24.93
N ARG A 30 -9.81 7.63 -24.93
CA ARG A 30 -8.98 8.67 -25.54
C ARG A 30 -8.38 9.57 -24.45
N CYS A 31 -7.05 9.72 -24.47
CA CYS A 31 -6.30 10.63 -23.62
C CYS A 31 -5.44 11.55 -24.51
N GLY A 32 -5.94 12.77 -24.79
CA GLY A 32 -5.34 13.64 -25.81
C GLY A 32 -5.40 12.98 -27.18
N GLU A 33 -4.23 12.73 -27.78
CA GLU A 33 -4.10 12.03 -29.07
C GLU A 33 -3.90 10.52 -28.94
N LEU A 34 -3.78 10.00 -27.73
CA LEU A 34 -3.53 8.59 -27.47
C LEU A 34 -4.83 7.82 -27.28
N TYR A 35 -4.85 6.59 -27.80
CA TYR A 35 -5.90 5.62 -27.53
C TYR A 35 -5.41 4.57 -26.53
N LEU A 36 -6.21 4.34 -25.49
CA LEU A 36 -5.93 3.42 -24.40
C LEU A 36 -6.94 2.28 -24.45
N SER A 37 -6.49 1.07 -24.17
CA SER A 37 -7.31 -0.15 -24.18
C SER A 37 -7.60 -0.57 -22.75
N MET A 38 -8.87 -0.55 -22.36
CA MET A 38 -9.33 -1.00 -21.03
C MET A 38 -10.16 -2.28 -21.20
N PRO A 39 -9.64 -3.47 -20.77
CA PRO A 39 -10.44 -4.69 -20.76
C PRO A 39 -11.73 -4.49 -19.95
N ARG A 40 -12.84 -5.10 -20.36
CA ARG A 40 -14.13 -4.95 -19.64
C ARG A 40 -14.09 -5.44 -18.20
N GLU A 41 -13.21 -6.36 -17.87
CA GLU A 41 -12.92 -6.83 -16.51
C GLU A 41 -12.25 -5.77 -15.63
N GLU A 42 -11.61 -4.78 -16.23
CA GLU A 42 -10.96 -3.65 -15.55
C GLU A 42 -11.87 -2.42 -15.41
N VAL A 43 -13.08 -2.47 -15.95
CA VAL A 43 -14.14 -1.47 -15.74
C VAL A 43 -14.77 -1.70 -14.37
N LEU A 44 -15.21 -0.62 -13.70
CA LEU A 44 -15.95 -0.74 -12.44
C LEU A 44 -17.31 -1.44 -12.65
N PRO A 45 -17.74 -2.28 -11.71
CA PRO A 45 -19.02 -2.97 -11.81
C PRO A 45 -20.20 -1.99 -11.79
N GLY A 46 -21.22 -2.29 -12.58
CA GLY A 46 -22.43 -1.47 -12.66
C GLY A 46 -22.25 -0.11 -13.35
N HIS A 47 -21.06 0.22 -13.74
CA HIS A 47 -20.77 1.39 -14.55
C HIS A 47 -20.33 0.92 -15.94
N ALA A 48 -21.28 0.79 -16.85
CA ALA A 48 -20.95 0.66 -18.27
C ALA A 48 -20.66 2.08 -18.78
N PRO A 49 -19.37 2.46 -18.94
CA PRO A 49 -19.07 3.81 -19.37
C PRO A 49 -19.59 4.02 -20.80
N GLU A 50 -20.33 5.10 -21.01
CA GLU A 50 -20.87 5.48 -22.31
C GLU A 50 -19.85 6.33 -23.08
N CYS A 51 -20.01 6.40 -24.41
CA CYS A 51 -19.16 7.23 -25.24
C CYS A 51 -19.28 8.69 -24.82
N GLY A 52 -18.15 9.34 -24.51
CA GLY A 52 -18.09 10.70 -23.99
C GLY A 52 -17.86 10.80 -22.47
N ASP A 53 -18.04 9.72 -21.72
CA ASP A 53 -17.78 9.74 -20.28
C ASP A 53 -16.29 9.96 -19.96
N GLU A 54 -15.99 10.80 -18.97
CA GLU A 54 -14.64 10.97 -18.45
C GLU A 54 -14.37 9.96 -17.33
N VAL A 55 -13.34 9.13 -17.49
CA VAL A 55 -12.94 8.12 -16.53
C VAL A 55 -11.50 8.30 -16.08
N LYS A 56 -11.23 8.05 -14.80
CA LYS A 56 -9.88 8.03 -14.26
C LYS A 56 -9.35 6.61 -14.34
N VAL A 57 -8.19 6.42 -14.97
CA VAL A 57 -7.60 5.10 -15.19
C VAL A 57 -6.11 5.10 -14.88
N ARG A 58 -5.59 3.93 -14.57
CA ARG A 58 -4.15 3.67 -14.38
C ARG A 58 -3.61 2.85 -15.52
N VAL A 59 -2.45 3.22 -16.04
CA VAL A 59 -1.71 2.44 -17.03
C VAL A 59 -1.14 1.20 -16.36
N LEU A 60 -1.59 0.01 -16.79
CA LEU A 60 -1.11 -1.29 -16.27
C LEU A 60 0.13 -1.76 -17.01
N SER A 61 0.11 -1.63 -18.34
CA SER A 61 1.23 -2.02 -19.19
C SER A 61 1.21 -1.28 -20.51
N VAL A 62 2.39 -1.15 -21.10
CA VAL A 62 2.60 -0.56 -22.41
C VAL A 62 3.14 -1.63 -23.34
N ASP A 63 2.36 -2.04 -24.33
CA ASP A 63 2.81 -2.95 -25.40
C ASP A 63 3.46 -2.12 -26.51
N LYS A 64 4.79 -2.11 -26.52
CA LYS A 64 5.60 -1.34 -27.49
C LYS A 64 5.47 -1.86 -28.92
N VAL A 65 5.21 -3.17 -29.08
CA VAL A 65 5.08 -3.81 -30.39
C VAL A 65 3.74 -3.45 -31.03
N LYS A 66 2.65 -3.60 -30.27
CA LYS A 66 1.30 -3.26 -30.69
C LYS A 66 0.97 -1.78 -30.55
N ARG A 67 1.84 -0.99 -29.93
CA ARG A 67 1.63 0.42 -29.61
C ARG A 67 0.33 0.64 -28.83
N THR A 68 0.03 -0.22 -27.86
CA THR A 68 -1.21 -0.22 -27.09
C THR A 68 -0.92 -0.02 -25.61
N PHE A 69 -1.67 0.87 -24.98
CA PHE A 69 -1.65 1.09 -23.55
C PHE A 69 -2.81 0.31 -22.92
N TYR A 70 -2.51 -0.63 -22.04
CA TYR A 70 -3.52 -1.33 -21.25
C TYR A 70 -3.75 -0.57 -19.95
N VAL A 71 -5.00 -0.26 -19.65
CA VAL A 71 -5.38 0.57 -18.51
C VAL A 71 -6.47 -0.06 -17.66
N SER A 72 -6.58 0.37 -16.39
CA SER A 72 -7.57 -0.13 -15.44
C SER A 72 -8.23 1.02 -14.69
N GLN A 73 -9.54 1.05 -14.65
CA GLN A 73 -10.33 1.91 -13.80
C GLN A 73 -10.35 1.37 -12.36
N ARG A 74 -10.38 0.03 -12.18
CA ARG A 74 -10.35 -0.64 -10.88
C ARG A 74 -9.09 -0.37 -10.08
N ALA A 75 -7.97 -0.16 -10.76
CA ALA A 75 -6.69 0.14 -10.11
C ALA A 75 -6.63 1.54 -9.47
N VAL A 76 -7.59 2.41 -9.78
CA VAL A 76 -7.65 3.81 -9.29
C VAL A 76 -8.87 4.09 -8.43
N THR A 77 -9.89 3.26 -8.48
CA THR A 77 -11.14 3.50 -7.76
C THR A 77 -11.47 2.28 -6.91
N HIS A 78 -11.86 2.52 -5.67
CA HIS A 78 -12.31 1.44 -4.79
C HIS A 78 -13.51 0.72 -5.42
N ASP A 79 -13.50 -0.61 -5.40
CA ASP A 79 -14.56 -1.41 -5.98
C ASP A 79 -15.88 -1.24 -5.18
N PRO A 80 -16.90 -0.58 -5.74
CA PRO A 80 -18.14 -0.32 -5.01
C PRO A 80 -18.88 -1.59 -4.63
N LEU A 81 -18.68 -2.73 -5.31
CA LEU A 81 -19.30 -4.01 -4.90
C LEU A 81 -18.86 -4.45 -3.50
N LEU A 82 -17.64 -4.06 -3.08
CA LEU A 82 -17.12 -4.42 -1.76
C LEU A 82 -17.76 -3.63 -0.61
N THR A 83 -18.55 -2.61 -0.93
CA THR A 83 -19.33 -1.85 0.07
C THR A 83 -20.67 -2.49 0.40
N PHE A 84 -21.10 -3.47 -0.39
CA PHE A 84 -22.38 -4.15 -0.20
C PHE A 84 -22.23 -5.53 0.45
N SER A 85 -23.26 -5.93 1.19
CA SER A 85 -23.38 -7.28 1.75
C SER A 85 -24.76 -7.86 1.43
N VAL A 86 -24.82 -9.15 1.16
CA VAL A 86 -26.10 -9.85 0.94
C VAL A 86 -26.99 -9.70 2.18
N GLY A 87 -28.26 -9.34 1.97
CA GLY A 87 -29.23 -9.02 3.01
C GLY A 87 -29.25 -7.54 3.42
N GLN A 88 -28.31 -6.72 2.96
CA GLN A 88 -28.25 -5.28 3.25
C GLN A 88 -29.47 -4.56 2.64
N LYS A 89 -30.15 -3.73 3.45
CA LYS A 89 -31.18 -2.80 2.99
C LYS A 89 -30.52 -1.54 2.40
N ALA A 90 -31.03 -1.07 1.28
CA ALA A 90 -30.54 0.13 0.62
C ALA A 90 -31.70 0.88 -0.06
N GLU A 91 -31.53 2.20 -0.21
CA GLU A 91 -32.41 3.03 -1.02
C GLU A 91 -31.78 3.21 -2.40
N GLY A 92 -32.58 3.05 -3.43
CA GLY A 92 -32.12 3.18 -4.82
C GLY A 92 -33.14 3.89 -5.70
N THR A 93 -32.67 4.28 -6.89
CA THR A 93 -33.53 4.91 -7.92
C THR A 93 -33.63 3.98 -9.12
N VAL A 94 -34.83 3.73 -9.58
CA VAL A 94 -35.10 2.92 -10.79
C VAL A 94 -34.63 3.69 -12.02
N GLN A 95 -33.67 3.15 -12.75
CA GLN A 95 -33.18 3.76 -13.99
C GLN A 95 -34.03 3.39 -15.20
N SER A 96 -34.39 2.13 -15.29
CA SER A 96 -35.16 1.59 -16.42
C SER A 96 -35.91 0.32 -16.03
N LEU A 97 -36.98 0.07 -16.76
CA LEU A 97 -37.82 -1.11 -16.59
C LEU A 97 -37.93 -1.85 -17.94
N PHE A 98 -37.55 -3.14 -17.94
CA PHE A 98 -37.60 -4.00 -19.10
C PHE A 98 -38.43 -5.27 -18.77
N GLY A 99 -39.70 -5.24 -19.06
CA GLY A 99 -40.60 -6.35 -18.71
C GLY A 99 -40.61 -6.62 -17.20
N THR A 100 -40.07 -7.76 -16.80
CA THR A 100 -39.97 -8.19 -15.40
C THR A 100 -38.61 -7.91 -14.74
N MET A 101 -37.79 -7.05 -15.34
CA MET A 101 -36.47 -6.68 -14.83
C MET A 101 -36.34 -5.17 -14.71
N CYS A 102 -35.99 -4.68 -13.55
CA CYS A 102 -35.63 -3.29 -13.31
C CYS A 102 -34.12 -3.16 -13.19
N LEU A 103 -33.56 -2.06 -13.71
CA LEU A 103 -32.24 -1.59 -13.34
C LEU A 103 -32.38 -0.54 -12.25
N VAL A 104 -31.73 -0.78 -11.10
CA VAL A 104 -31.80 0.09 -9.94
C VAL A 104 -30.39 0.60 -9.62
N ARG A 105 -30.27 1.91 -9.44
CA ARG A 105 -29.02 2.57 -9.02
C ARG A 105 -29.03 2.75 -7.52
N VAL A 106 -28.01 2.20 -6.84
CA VAL A 106 -27.80 2.30 -5.39
C VAL A 106 -26.36 2.76 -5.16
N ASN A 107 -26.14 3.90 -4.50
CA ASN A 107 -24.81 4.46 -4.23
C ASN A 107 -23.90 4.51 -5.46
N GLY A 108 -24.44 4.90 -6.62
CA GLY A 108 -23.72 4.98 -7.89
C GLY A 108 -23.55 3.65 -8.63
N LEU A 109 -23.88 2.51 -8.00
CA LEU A 109 -23.84 1.19 -8.62
C LEU A 109 -25.19 0.81 -9.20
N VAL A 110 -25.19 0.32 -10.44
CA VAL A 110 -26.40 -0.19 -11.09
C VAL A 110 -26.48 -1.70 -10.94
N GLY A 111 -27.59 -2.18 -10.42
CA GLY A 111 -27.87 -3.60 -10.26
C GLY A 111 -29.22 -3.99 -10.84
N THR A 112 -29.46 -5.29 -10.93
CA THR A 112 -30.70 -5.86 -11.46
C THR A 112 -31.67 -6.19 -10.34
N LEU A 113 -32.94 -5.81 -10.51
CA LEU A 113 -34.06 -6.14 -9.61
C LEU A 113 -35.12 -6.90 -10.40
N PRO A 114 -35.25 -8.23 -10.22
CA PRO A 114 -36.39 -8.99 -10.78
C PRO A 114 -37.66 -8.59 -10.10
N VAL A 115 -38.71 -8.28 -10.88
CA VAL A 115 -40.04 -7.87 -10.37
C VAL A 115 -41.14 -8.56 -11.18
N SER A 116 -42.24 -8.90 -10.56
CA SER A 116 -43.44 -9.36 -11.25
C SER A 116 -44.29 -8.19 -11.72
N GLU A 117 -45.13 -8.37 -12.72
CA GLU A 117 -46.10 -7.36 -13.18
C GLU A 117 -47.03 -6.89 -12.04
N ALA A 118 -47.44 -7.81 -11.14
CA ALA A 118 -48.23 -7.48 -9.98
C ALA A 118 -47.49 -6.54 -9.02
N GLN A 119 -46.18 -6.76 -8.81
CA GLN A 119 -45.37 -5.89 -7.96
C GLN A 119 -45.14 -4.52 -8.60
N ILE A 120 -44.94 -4.46 -9.93
CA ILE A 120 -44.83 -3.21 -10.65
C ILE A 120 -46.05 -2.33 -10.47
N LYS A 121 -47.24 -2.94 -10.62
CA LYS A 121 -48.53 -2.22 -10.43
C LYS A 121 -48.77 -1.84 -8.99
N ALA A 122 -48.56 -2.76 -8.04
CA ALA A 122 -48.81 -2.54 -6.61
C ALA A 122 -47.91 -1.47 -5.99
N MET A 123 -46.66 -1.42 -6.41
CA MET A 123 -45.67 -0.47 -5.89
C MET A 123 -45.46 0.75 -6.80
N ASN A 124 -46.22 0.86 -7.90
CA ASN A 124 -46.09 1.94 -8.90
C ASN A 124 -44.62 2.16 -9.36
N ILE A 125 -43.93 1.03 -9.65
CA ILE A 125 -42.50 1.06 -10.06
C ILE A 125 -42.42 1.67 -11.47
N ARG A 126 -41.74 2.80 -11.57
CA ARG A 126 -41.51 3.53 -12.82
C ARG A 126 -40.09 4.10 -12.86
N SER A 127 -39.61 4.49 -14.01
CA SER A 127 -38.34 5.20 -14.14
C SER A 127 -38.29 6.40 -13.21
N ASP A 128 -37.11 6.63 -12.60
CA ASP A 128 -36.81 7.68 -11.63
C ASP A 128 -37.54 7.56 -10.28
N ALA A 129 -38.29 6.47 -10.04
CA ALA A 129 -38.87 6.22 -8.74
C ALA A 129 -37.82 5.77 -7.72
N ASN A 130 -37.93 6.32 -6.51
CA ASN A 130 -37.13 5.83 -5.38
C ASN A 130 -37.77 4.54 -4.83
N ILE A 131 -36.94 3.56 -4.55
CA ILE A 131 -37.36 2.23 -4.09
C ILE A 131 -36.41 1.69 -3.03
N THR A 132 -36.99 1.09 -2.00
CA THR A 132 -36.23 0.32 -1.01
C THR A 132 -35.94 -1.07 -1.55
N VAL A 133 -34.70 -1.47 -1.56
CA VAL A 133 -34.24 -2.79 -2.03
C VAL A 133 -33.35 -3.48 -1.02
N TYR A 134 -33.23 -4.79 -1.14
CA TYR A 134 -32.30 -5.62 -0.38
C TYR A 134 -31.34 -6.29 -1.33
N VAL A 135 -30.07 -6.35 -0.96
CA VAL A 135 -29.07 -7.08 -1.76
C VAL A 135 -29.35 -8.56 -1.67
N SER A 136 -29.74 -9.19 -2.79
CA SER A 136 -30.03 -10.63 -2.84
C SER A 136 -28.83 -11.47 -3.25
N ALA A 137 -27.98 -10.97 -4.16
CA ALA A 137 -26.77 -11.65 -4.59
C ALA A 137 -25.70 -10.66 -5.07
N ILE A 138 -24.44 -11.00 -4.85
CA ILE A 138 -23.26 -10.30 -5.39
C ILE A 138 -22.41 -11.34 -6.12
N ARG A 139 -22.09 -11.09 -7.38
CA ARG A 139 -21.24 -11.95 -8.22
C ARG A 139 -19.99 -11.17 -8.63
N PHE A 140 -18.92 -11.26 -7.85
CA PHE A 140 -17.69 -10.54 -8.10
C PHE A 140 -17.05 -10.92 -9.46
N THR A 141 -17.08 -12.20 -9.85
CA THR A 141 -16.52 -12.66 -11.13
C THR A 141 -17.25 -12.08 -12.34
N LYS A 142 -18.57 -11.90 -12.23
CA LYS A 142 -19.40 -11.29 -13.29
C LYS A 142 -19.63 -9.79 -13.07
N ARG A 143 -19.14 -9.26 -11.98
CA ARG A 143 -19.26 -7.86 -11.58
C ARG A 143 -20.71 -7.37 -11.55
N GLN A 144 -21.59 -8.21 -10.97
CA GLN A 144 -23.01 -7.97 -10.93
C GLN A 144 -23.54 -7.98 -9.51
N ILE A 145 -24.51 -7.11 -9.23
CA ILE A 145 -25.31 -7.11 -8.02
C ILE A 145 -26.78 -7.31 -8.39
N THR A 146 -27.46 -8.14 -7.61
CA THR A 146 -28.90 -8.39 -7.78
C THR A 146 -29.61 -7.95 -6.51
N PHE A 147 -30.70 -7.25 -6.68
CA PHE A 147 -31.56 -6.76 -5.61
C PHE A 147 -32.84 -7.59 -5.49
N SER A 148 -33.52 -7.45 -4.36
CA SER A 148 -34.86 -8.01 -4.07
C SER A 148 -35.70 -6.97 -3.38
N LEU A 149 -37.01 -7.04 -3.53
CA LEU A 149 -38.00 -6.23 -2.78
C LEU A 149 -38.26 -6.77 -1.35
N THR A 150 -37.90 -8.01 -1.11
CA THR A 150 -38.08 -8.66 0.20
C THR A 150 -36.72 -8.91 0.86
N PRO A 151 -36.66 -8.84 2.22
CA PRO A 151 -35.43 -9.17 2.93
C PRO A 151 -34.95 -10.58 2.57
N THR A 152 -33.67 -10.65 2.16
CA THR A 152 -33.01 -11.94 1.90
C THR A 152 -32.44 -12.48 3.20
N THR A 153 -32.72 -13.74 3.53
CA THR A 153 -32.12 -14.39 4.70
C THR A 153 -30.62 -14.47 4.52
N ASN A 154 -29.91 -13.92 5.51
CA ASN A 154 -28.44 -13.86 5.47
C ASN A 154 -27.89 -15.26 5.72
N ASN A 155 -27.33 -15.91 4.69
CA ASN A 155 -26.55 -17.13 4.86
C ASN A 155 -25.28 -16.80 5.63
N ASP A 156 -24.78 -17.74 6.46
CA ASP A 156 -23.60 -17.56 7.30
C ASP A 156 -22.34 -17.15 6.50
N LEU A 157 -22.25 -17.59 5.25
CA LEU A 157 -21.15 -17.29 4.32
C LEU A 157 -21.58 -16.31 3.23
N ALA A 158 -22.46 -15.37 3.56
CA ALA A 158 -22.94 -14.40 2.58
C ALA A 158 -21.76 -13.58 2.01
N VAL A 159 -21.68 -13.58 0.69
CA VAL A 159 -20.74 -12.75 -0.06
C VAL A 159 -20.91 -11.29 0.32
N GLY A 160 -19.78 -10.56 0.54
CA GLY A 160 -19.75 -9.21 1.09
C GLY A 160 -19.66 -9.14 2.63
N SER A 161 -19.85 -10.27 3.34
CA SER A 161 -19.68 -10.28 4.79
C SER A 161 -18.23 -10.09 5.20
N ARG A 162 -18.00 -9.32 6.27
CA ARG A 162 -16.69 -9.13 6.87
C ARG A 162 -16.39 -10.25 7.86
N VAL A 163 -15.18 -10.77 7.80
CA VAL A 163 -14.69 -11.83 8.70
C VAL A 163 -13.28 -11.49 9.17
N GLN A 164 -12.95 -11.94 10.37
CA GLN A 164 -11.57 -11.98 10.85
C GLN A 164 -11.08 -13.40 10.72
N CYS A 165 -10.03 -13.60 9.93
CA CYS A 165 -9.41 -14.91 9.73
C CYS A 165 -8.01 -14.98 10.33
N THR A 166 -7.57 -16.20 10.63
CA THR A 166 -6.22 -16.50 11.13
C THR A 166 -5.46 -17.21 10.02
N VAL A 167 -4.26 -16.74 9.70
CA VAL A 167 -3.38 -17.34 8.69
C VAL A 167 -2.93 -18.71 9.17
N VAL A 168 -3.05 -19.71 8.30
CA VAL A 168 -2.53 -21.07 8.50
C VAL A 168 -1.20 -21.25 7.77
N LYS A 169 -1.15 -20.84 6.50
CA LYS A 169 0.08 -20.85 5.66
C LYS A 169 -0.04 -19.87 4.50
N ALA A 170 1.10 -19.44 4.00
CA ALA A 170 1.19 -18.67 2.76
C ALA A 170 1.95 -19.46 1.69
N THR A 171 1.56 -19.25 0.44
CA THR A 171 2.23 -19.74 -0.78
C THR A 171 2.39 -18.56 -1.74
N ALA A 172 3.11 -18.75 -2.85
CA ALA A 172 3.26 -17.71 -3.87
C ALA A 172 1.92 -17.16 -4.42
N HIS A 173 0.87 -18.00 -4.46
CA HIS A 173 -0.41 -17.62 -5.09
C HIS A 173 -1.55 -17.39 -4.08
N HIS A 174 -1.52 -18.05 -2.92
CA HIS A 174 -2.61 -18.01 -1.95
C HIS A 174 -2.08 -17.94 -0.52
N VAL A 175 -2.79 -17.18 0.31
CA VAL A 175 -2.69 -17.23 1.77
C VAL A 175 -3.89 -18.04 2.27
N PHE A 176 -3.63 -19.19 2.84
CA PHE A 176 -4.64 -20.06 3.43
C PHE A 176 -4.88 -19.63 4.87
N CYS A 177 -6.13 -19.51 5.24
CA CYS A 177 -6.56 -19.06 6.56
C CYS A 177 -7.81 -19.79 7.01
N THR A 178 -8.14 -19.65 8.29
CA THR A 178 -9.39 -20.15 8.87
C THR A 178 -10.10 -19.03 9.60
N PHE A 179 -11.44 -19.07 9.63
CA PHE A 179 -12.20 -18.13 10.42
C PHE A 179 -13.38 -18.82 11.14
N PRO A 180 -13.66 -18.46 12.40
CA PRO A 180 -14.78 -18.99 13.15
C PRO A 180 -16.06 -18.23 12.81
N LYS A 181 -17.16 -18.95 12.61
CA LYS A 181 -18.49 -18.36 12.50
C LYS A 181 -19.55 -19.31 13.06
N ARG A 182 -20.37 -18.85 14.00
CA ARG A 182 -21.42 -19.65 14.68
C ARG A 182 -20.92 -21.01 15.21
N GLY A 183 -19.76 -21.01 15.87
CA GLY A 183 -19.20 -22.21 16.46
C GLY A 183 -18.57 -23.20 15.48
N ARG A 184 -18.54 -22.88 14.17
CA ARG A 184 -17.85 -23.67 13.15
C ARG A 184 -16.63 -22.93 12.65
N LEU A 185 -15.61 -23.70 12.27
CA LEU A 185 -14.38 -23.21 11.64
C LEU A 185 -14.49 -23.46 10.13
N TYR A 186 -14.23 -22.43 9.34
CA TYR A 186 -14.27 -22.48 7.88
C TYR A 186 -12.88 -22.30 7.31
N ASP A 187 -12.56 -23.11 6.30
CA ASP A 187 -11.33 -22.96 5.52
C ASP A 187 -11.51 -21.87 4.48
N ALA A 188 -10.54 -20.98 4.39
CA ALA A 188 -10.57 -19.87 3.47
C ALA A 188 -9.22 -19.67 2.77
N ALA A 189 -9.27 -19.00 1.61
CA ALA A 189 -8.10 -18.63 0.85
C ALA A 189 -8.21 -17.18 0.37
N ILE A 190 -7.10 -16.44 0.47
CA ILE A 190 -6.93 -15.10 -0.09
C ILE A 190 -5.92 -15.23 -1.22
N ARG A 191 -6.24 -14.80 -2.42
CA ARG A 191 -5.26 -14.72 -3.50
C ARG A 191 -4.18 -13.70 -3.13
N SER A 192 -2.92 -13.99 -3.42
CA SER A 192 -1.80 -13.08 -3.12
C SER A 192 -2.03 -11.67 -3.69
N SER A 193 -2.68 -11.57 -4.86
CA SER A 193 -3.07 -10.31 -5.50
C SER A 193 -4.19 -9.53 -4.77
N GLU A 194 -4.91 -10.17 -3.86
CA GLU A 194 -6.02 -9.60 -3.09
C GLU A 194 -5.67 -9.37 -1.61
N PHE A 195 -4.39 -9.60 -1.26
CA PHE A 195 -3.91 -9.44 0.11
C PHE A 195 -3.40 -8.02 0.38
N TYR A 196 -2.60 -7.47 -0.54
CA TYR A 196 -2.09 -6.10 -0.50
C TYR A 196 -2.28 -5.41 -1.86
N TRP A 197 -2.53 -4.11 -1.83
CA TRP A 197 -2.75 -3.30 -3.04
C TRP A 197 -1.55 -3.29 -4.00
N ASN A 198 -0.33 -3.31 -3.47
CA ASN A 198 0.89 -3.33 -4.27
C ASN A 198 1.37 -4.73 -4.68
N ARG A 199 0.61 -5.77 -4.36
CA ARG A 199 0.81 -7.15 -4.84
C ARG A 199 2.27 -7.61 -4.73
N PRO A 200 2.88 -7.62 -3.51
CA PRO A 200 4.25 -8.08 -3.35
C PRO A 200 4.37 -9.53 -3.81
N THR A 201 5.53 -9.89 -4.39
CA THR A 201 5.81 -11.25 -4.89
C THR A 201 5.66 -12.28 -3.78
N ASP A 202 6.20 -11.94 -2.61
CA ASP A 202 6.03 -12.73 -1.39
C ASP A 202 5.16 -11.95 -0.41
N VAL A 203 4.04 -12.53 -0.01
CA VAL A 203 3.15 -11.90 0.97
C VAL A 203 3.77 -12.04 2.35
N PRO A 204 4.17 -10.93 3.02
CA PRO A 204 4.84 -10.97 4.30
C PRO A 204 3.84 -11.25 5.45
N CYS A 205 3.32 -12.48 5.51
CA CYS A 205 2.46 -12.96 6.58
C CYS A 205 3.00 -14.25 7.19
N GLN A 206 2.61 -14.52 8.43
CA GLN A 206 3.04 -15.72 9.17
C GLN A 206 1.83 -16.47 9.70
N PRO A 207 1.94 -17.80 9.91
CA PRO A 207 0.93 -18.57 10.62
C PRO A 207 0.59 -17.92 11.97
N GLY A 208 -0.71 -17.80 12.26
CA GLY A 208 -1.23 -17.11 13.44
C GLY A 208 -1.57 -15.62 13.25
N ASP A 209 -1.15 -14.98 12.16
CA ASP A 209 -1.54 -13.58 11.88
C ASP A 209 -3.05 -13.47 11.73
N ARG A 210 -3.65 -12.44 12.34
CA ARG A 210 -5.08 -12.13 12.22
C ARG A 210 -5.31 -11.07 11.15
N ILE A 211 -6.24 -11.36 10.25
CA ILE A 211 -6.52 -10.54 9.08
C ILE A 211 -8.02 -10.30 8.97
N ASN A 212 -8.42 -9.06 8.73
CA ASN A 212 -9.79 -8.73 8.39
C ASN A 212 -9.94 -8.79 6.87
N ALA A 213 -10.98 -9.46 6.40
CA ALA A 213 -11.24 -9.64 4.98
C ALA A 213 -12.76 -9.70 4.70
N VAL A 214 -13.10 -9.57 3.42
CA VAL A 214 -14.47 -9.68 2.92
C VAL A 214 -14.62 -11.00 2.17
N ILE A 215 -15.73 -11.73 2.41
CA ILE A 215 -16.06 -12.93 1.65
C ILE A 215 -16.42 -12.53 0.21
N THR A 216 -15.72 -13.10 -0.76
CA THR A 216 -15.94 -12.82 -2.18
C THR A 216 -16.57 -13.98 -2.94
N GLY A 217 -16.60 -15.17 -2.36
CA GLY A 217 -17.19 -16.36 -2.96
C GLY A 217 -16.60 -17.65 -2.44
N GLU A 218 -16.52 -18.65 -3.31
CA GLU A 218 -15.94 -19.95 -3.03
C GLU A 218 -15.11 -20.41 -4.25
N GLU A 219 -14.04 -21.13 -3.99
CA GLU A 219 -13.14 -21.66 -5.02
C GLU A 219 -12.66 -23.07 -4.62
N ILE A 220 -12.48 -23.95 -5.60
CA ILE A 220 -11.87 -25.26 -5.36
C ILE A 220 -10.39 -25.16 -5.71
N ILE A 221 -9.54 -25.31 -4.70
CA ILE A 221 -8.07 -25.30 -4.85
C ILE A 221 -7.58 -26.73 -4.60
N GLY A 222 -7.09 -27.38 -5.65
CA GLY A 222 -6.78 -28.81 -5.60
C GLY A 222 -8.04 -29.67 -5.45
N LYS A 223 -8.20 -30.31 -4.29
CA LYS A 223 -9.38 -31.15 -3.97
C LYS A 223 -10.26 -30.53 -2.88
N THR A 224 -9.89 -29.39 -2.34
CA THR A 224 -10.56 -28.76 -1.19
C THR A 224 -11.30 -27.49 -1.63
N LYS A 225 -12.51 -27.33 -1.13
CA LYS A 225 -13.34 -26.14 -1.32
C LYS A 225 -12.99 -25.12 -0.24
N TYR A 226 -12.60 -23.93 -0.66
CA TYR A 226 -12.26 -22.81 0.21
C TYR A 226 -13.24 -21.66 0.01
N THR A 227 -13.54 -20.95 1.10
CA THR A 227 -14.19 -19.63 1.02
C THR A 227 -13.16 -18.61 0.53
N THR A 228 -13.42 -17.92 -0.57
CA THR A 228 -12.51 -16.89 -1.07
C THR A 228 -12.72 -15.58 -0.34
N LEU A 229 -11.63 -14.93 0.03
CA LEU A 229 -11.60 -13.69 0.78
C LEU A 229 -10.76 -12.62 0.07
N ASN A 230 -11.10 -11.34 0.30
CA ASN A 230 -10.32 -10.19 -0.15
C ASN A 230 -9.96 -9.31 1.06
N ALA A 231 -8.67 -9.15 1.34
CA ALA A 231 -8.16 -8.36 2.45
C ALA A 231 -7.96 -6.89 2.07
N CYS A 232 -7.59 -6.58 0.83
CA CYS A 232 -7.43 -5.20 0.33
C CYS A 232 -8.74 -4.40 0.44
N ALA A 233 -9.89 -5.08 0.31
CA ALA A 233 -11.20 -4.44 0.27
C ALA A 233 -11.52 -3.56 1.48
N LEU A 234 -10.92 -3.85 2.63
CA LEU A 234 -11.19 -3.16 3.90
C LEU A 234 -10.21 -2.03 4.21
N THR A 235 -9.22 -1.82 3.38
CA THR A 235 -8.16 -0.84 3.64
C THR A 235 -7.99 0.13 2.47
N PRO A 236 -7.78 1.42 2.72
CA PRO A 236 -7.45 2.38 1.66
C PRO A 236 -6.19 1.93 0.92
N ASN A 237 -6.12 2.28 -0.37
CA ASN A 237 -4.92 2.06 -1.16
C ASN A 237 -3.97 3.26 -0.99
N PRO A 238 -2.90 3.16 -0.20
CA PRO A 238 -2.01 4.29 0.05
C PRO A 238 -1.24 4.74 -1.19
N LEU A 239 -1.09 3.86 -2.20
CA LEU A 239 -0.46 4.23 -3.47
C LEU A 239 -1.28 5.24 -4.28
N LEU A 240 -2.55 5.43 -3.95
CA LEU A 240 -3.46 6.34 -4.64
C LEU A 240 -3.86 7.55 -3.78
N THR A 241 -3.78 7.40 -2.46
CA THR A 241 -4.29 8.39 -1.50
C THR A 241 -3.20 9.19 -0.81
N CYS A 242 -1.93 8.75 -0.93
CA CYS A 242 -0.79 9.40 -0.29
C CYS A 242 0.17 9.97 -1.31
N GLU A 243 0.96 10.94 -0.88
CA GLU A 243 2.01 11.59 -1.65
C GLU A 243 3.38 11.42 -0.97
N THR A 244 4.45 11.62 -1.75
CA THR A 244 5.81 11.68 -1.19
C THR A 244 5.90 12.83 -0.19
N GLY A 245 6.40 12.54 1.00
CA GLY A 245 6.46 13.49 2.12
C GLY A 245 5.40 13.25 3.19
N ASP A 246 4.32 12.53 2.89
CA ASP A 246 3.30 12.18 3.88
C ASP A 246 3.85 11.29 4.99
N THR A 247 3.28 11.41 6.18
CA THR A 247 3.62 10.58 7.34
C THR A 247 2.51 9.60 7.62
N LEU A 248 2.88 8.30 7.70
CA LEU A 248 1.96 7.20 7.93
C LEU A 248 2.30 6.46 9.22
N SER A 249 1.27 5.95 9.91
CA SER A 249 1.46 4.95 10.95
C SER A 249 1.55 3.57 10.31
N CYS A 250 2.75 3.01 10.29
CA CYS A 250 3.05 1.71 9.70
C CYS A 250 3.20 0.64 10.79
N THR A 251 2.95 -0.63 10.44
CA THR A 251 3.15 -1.76 11.35
C THR A 251 4.29 -2.63 10.85
N VAL A 252 5.21 -3.01 11.71
CA VAL A 252 6.34 -3.88 11.39
C VAL A 252 5.83 -5.28 11.02
N LEU A 253 6.15 -5.76 9.81
CA LEU A 253 5.81 -7.10 9.34
C LEU A 253 6.98 -8.08 9.51
N GLY A 254 8.20 -7.60 9.47
CA GLY A 254 9.42 -8.40 9.61
C GLY A 254 10.63 -7.67 9.07
N THR A 255 11.76 -8.37 9.08
CA THR A 255 13.05 -7.87 8.60
C THR A 255 13.51 -8.61 7.35
N THR A 256 14.29 -7.92 6.53
CA THR A 256 15.02 -8.47 5.39
C THR A 256 16.52 -8.20 5.58
N ALA A 257 17.38 -8.56 4.64
CA ALA A 257 18.80 -8.25 4.72
C ALA A 257 19.15 -6.74 4.78
N GLY A 258 18.25 -5.88 4.27
CA GLY A 258 18.53 -4.43 4.15
C GLY A 258 17.60 -3.51 4.95
N GLY A 259 16.64 -4.02 5.70
CA GLY A 259 15.69 -3.18 6.42
C GLY A 259 14.42 -3.91 6.88
N TYR A 260 13.40 -3.14 7.18
CA TYR A 260 12.09 -3.63 7.62
C TYR A 260 11.07 -3.62 6.50
N LEU A 261 10.23 -4.66 6.48
CA LEU A 261 8.97 -4.65 5.76
C LEU A 261 7.89 -4.07 6.68
N MET A 262 7.16 -3.09 6.16
CA MET A 262 6.19 -2.31 6.92
C MET A 262 4.82 -2.38 6.26
N ARG A 263 3.76 -2.67 7.02
CA ARG A 263 2.39 -2.54 6.54
C ARG A 263 1.91 -1.10 6.70
N CYS A 264 1.62 -0.45 5.60
CA CYS A 264 1.13 0.92 5.51
C CYS A 264 -0.30 0.88 4.97
N GLY A 265 -1.31 0.84 5.86
CA GLY A 265 -2.69 0.57 5.42
C GLY A 265 -2.81 -0.77 4.69
N GLY A 266 -3.25 -0.73 3.44
CA GLY A 266 -3.40 -1.91 2.57
C GLY A 266 -2.20 -2.21 1.67
N ALA A 267 -1.03 -1.60 1.87
CA ALA A 267 0.18 -1.85 1.08
C ALA A 267 1.37 -2.21 1.96
N VAL A 268 2.40 -2.82 1.35
CA VAL A 268 3.68 -3.10 1.99
C VAL A 268 4.71 -2.06 1.56
N GLY A 269 5.33 -1.40 2.52
CA GLY A 269 6.45 -0.49 2.31
C GLY A 269 7.77 -1.08 2.79
N PHE A 270 8.87 -0.54 2.31
CA PHE A 270 10.22 -0.89 2.72
C PHE A 270 10.88 0.28 3.45
N LEU A 271 11.36 0.03 4.66
CA LEU A 271 12.14 0.95 5.46
C LEU A 271 13.58 0.44 5.49
N HIS A 272 14.46 1.07 4.72
CA HIS A 272 15.87 0.71 4.67
C HIS A 272 16.54 0.96 6.02
N CYS A 273 17.54 0.15 6.41
CA CYS A 273 18.23 0.28 7.70
C CYS A 273 18.85 1.67 7.92
N SER A 274 19.33 2.34 6.88
CA SER A 274 19.87 3.71 6.96
C SER A 274 18.81 4.79 7.21
N GLU A 275 17.53 4.47 7.07
CA GLU A 275 16.42 5.41 7.25
C GLU A 275 15.71 5.25 8.60
N ILE A 276 16.25 4.37 9.48
CA ILE A 276 15.71 4.10 10.82
C ILE A 276 15.98 5.28 11.75
N MET A 277 17.23 5.68 11.86
CA MET A 277 17.68 6.78 12.73
C MET A 277 18.82 7.56 12.08
N TRP A 278 19.12 8.73 12.63
CA TRP A 278 20.18 9.60 12.14
C TRP A 278 21.58 9.05 12.44
N GLN A 279 21.70 8.31 13.54
CA GLN A 279 22.93 7.61 13.89
C GLN A 279 23.03 6.28 13.14
N TYR A 280 24.25 5.80 12.93
CA TYR A 280 24.47 4.48 12.41
C TYR A 280 24.12 3.41 13.45
N CYS A 281 23.33 2.44 13.06
CA CYS A 281 22.89 1.37 13.94
C CYS A 281 23.22 -0.01 13.34
N ASP A 282 24.21 -0.70 13.90
CA ASP A 282 24.58 -2.06 13.48
C ASP A 282 23.50 -3.08 13.89
N GLN A 283 22.86 -2.84 15.03
CA GLN A 283 21.84 -3.75 15.59
C GLN A 283 20.40 -3.32 15.22
N TRP A 284 20.23 -2.75 14.04
CA TRP A 284 18.93 -2.25 13.61
C TRP A 284 17.83 -3.33 13.57
N HIS A 285 18.19 -4.62 13.43
CA HIS A 285 17.26 -5.74 13.45
C HIS A 285 16.45 -5.85 14.76
N GLY A 286 16.95 -5.32 15.85
CA GLY A 286 16.34 -5.35 17.18
C GLY A 286 15.61 -4.08 17.60
N VAL A 287 15.61 -3.03 16.77
CA VAL A 287 15.00 -1.72 17.11
C VAL A 287 13.50 -1.85 17.30
N TRP A 288 12.83 -2.60 16.42
CA TRP A 288 11.40 -2.87 16.55
C TRP A 288 11.06 -4.34 16.40
N LYS A 289 10.02 -4.75 17.11
CA LYS A 289 9.45 -6.09 17.03
C LYS A 289 8.31 -6.14 16.02
N ARG A 290 8.05 -7.32 15.46
CA ARG A 290 6.89 -7.58 14.62
C ARG A 290 5.61 -7.16 15.32
N GLY A 291 4.72 -6.47 14.61
CA GLY A 291 3.46 -5.96 15.13
C GLY A 291 3.52 -4.56 15.75
N GLU A 292 4.72 -4.03 16.05
CA GLU A 292 4.86 -2.67 16.56
C GLU A 292 4.45 -1.62 15.51
N LYS A 293 3.88 -0.52 15.99
CA LYS A 293 3.49 0.62 15.16
C LYS A 293 4.60 1.66 15.17
N VAL A 294 5.02 2.05 13.98
CA VAL A 294 6.09 3.03 13.77
C VAL A 294 5.59 4.12 12.83
N SER A 295 5.85 5.37 13.19
CA SER A 295 5.59 6.51 12.32
C SER A 295 6.65 6.57 11.25
N CYS A 296 6.27 6.58 9.97
CA CYS A 296 7.19 6.63 8.85
C CYS A 296 6.75 7.70 7.85
N ARG A 297 7.72 8.43 7.29
CA ARG A 297 7.51 9.35 6.18
C ARG A 297 7.71 8.63 4.85
N ILE A 298 6.88 8.92 3.87
CA ILE A 298 7.05 8.41 2.50
C ILE A 298 8.20 9.16 1.85
N LEU A 299 9.28 8.45 1.54
CA LEU A 299 10.45 9.01 0.86
C LEU A 299 10.31 8.92 -0.66
N HIS A 300 9.72 7.83 -1.12
CA HIS A 300 9.45 7.61 -2.54
C HIS A 300 8.21 6.73 -2.70
N LEU A 301 7.37 7.14 -3.62
CA LEU A 301 6.16 6.42 -4.00
C LEU A 301 6.22 6.13 -5.50
N SER A 302 6.26 4.85 -5.86
CA SER A 302 6.18 4.39 -7.25
C SER A 302 4.92 3.55 -7.43
N PRO A 303 3.78 4.16 -7.76
CA PRO A 303 2.54 3.41 -7.97
C PRO A 303 2.64 2.38 -9.09
N ALA A 304 3.50 2.61 -10.08
CA ALA A 304 3.75 1.73 -11.22
C ALA A 304 4.33 0.38 -10.79
N GLU A 305 5.34 0.44 -9.95
CA GLU A 305 6.09 -0.73 -9.50
C GLU A 305 5.55 -1.28 -8.17
N GLY A 306 4.52 -0.61 -7.59
CA GLY A 306 4.03 -0.92 -6.26
C GLY A 306 5.04 -0.56 -5.15
N GLY A 307 6.05 0.26 -5.48
CA GLY A 307 7.12 0.63 -4.57
C GLY A 307 6.68 1.68 -3.56
N LEU A 308 6.96 1.44 -2.28
CA LEU A 308 6.74 2.38 -1.19
C LEU A 308 7.98 2.38 -0.30
N LEU A 309 8.84 3.40 -0.48
CA LEU A 309 10.03 3.59 0.35
C LEU A 309 9.72 4.53 1.51
N LEU A 310 10.15 4.13 2.68
CA LEU A 310 9.83 4.78 3.95
C LEU A 310 11.10 5.25 4.67
N GLY A 311 10.93 6.30 5.49
CA GLY A 311 11.95 6.77 6.40
C GLY A 311 11.34 7.09 7.76
N HIS A 312 11.95 6.61 8.82
CA HIS A 312 11.56 6.95 10.18
C HIS A 312 12.33 8.16 10.72
N ARG A 313 13.63 8.27 10.44
CA ARG A 313 14.46 9.37 10.95
C ARG A 313 13.89 10.75 10.63
N GLN A 314 13.19 10.91 9.50
CA GLN A 314 12.56 12.17 9.12
C GLN A 314 11.37 12.55 10.00
N THR A 315 10.84 11.61 10.78
CA THR A 315 9.72 11.86 11.71
C THR A 315 10.20 12.33 13.09
N VAL A 316 11.44 12.00 13.46
CA VAL A 316 12.02 12.39 14.77
C VAL A 316 12.78 13.70 14.73
N GLY A 317 12.88 14.32 13.58
CA GLY A 317 13.55 15.59 13.36
C GLY A 317 15.06 15.43 13.11
N ASP A 318 15.59 16.30 12.27
CA ASP A 318 16.99 16.33 11.90
C ASP A 318 17.82 16.95 13.03
N PRO A 319 18.80 16.22 13.62
CA PRO A 319 19.66 16.77 14.66
C PRO A 319 20.50 17.96 14.18
N PHE A 320 20.84 18.03 12.86
CA PHE A 320 21.55 19.17 12.30
C PHE A 320 20.71 20.44 12.19
N LEU A 321 19.38 20.32 12.12
CA LEU A 321 18.48 21.48 12.19
C LEU A 321 18.27 21.96 13.62
N LYS A 322 18.40 21.08 14.60
CA LYS A 322 18.26 21.40 16.03
C LYS A 322 19.55 21.98 16.63
N HIS A 323 20.71 21.52 16.14
CA HIS A 323 22.03 21.87 16.68
C HIS A 323 22.91 22.40 15.58
N THR A 324 23.31 23.68 15.71
CA THR A 324 24.26 24.30 14.79
C THR A 324 25.69 23.99 15.24
N LEU A 325 26.33 23.02 14.60
CA LEU A 325 27.73 22.75 14.81
C LEU A 325 28.59 23.84 14.16
N LYS A 326 29.68 24.24 14.84
CA LYS A 326 30.67 25.16 14.28
C LYS A 326 32.03 24.53 14.25
N THR A 327 32.74 24.70 13.13
CA THR A 327 34.13 24.29 13.01
C THR A 327 34.99 25.03 14.05
N GLY A 328 35.92 24.33 14.67
CA GLY A 328 36.76 24.84 15.75
C GLY A 328 36.13 24.80 17.14
N THR A 329 34.88 24.31 17.26
CA THR A 329 34.23 24.18 18.56
C THR A 329 34.44 22.79 19.14
N GLY A 330 34.76 22.69 20.43
CA GLY A 330 34.89 21.45 21.18
C GLY A 330 33.56 20.93 21.70
N TYR A 331 33.39 19.63 21.70
CA TYR A 331 32.22 18.90 22.20
C TYR A 331 32.66 17.69 22.98
N PRO A 332 32.01 17.36 24.12
CA PRO A 332 32.19 16.10 24.76
C PRO A 332 31.70 15.00 23.81
N ALA A 333 32.30 13.83 23.85
CA ALA A 333 31.95 12.76 22.91
C ALA A 333 31.89 11.40 23.57
N THR A 334 30.99 10.54 23.09
CA THR A 334 30.89 9.15 23.51
C THR A 334 31.18 8.23 22.33
N VAL A 335 32.09 7.30 22.49
CA VAL A 335 32.47 6.33 21.44
C VAL A 335 31.28 5.41 21.16
N GLN A 336 30.83 5.41 19.91
CA GLN A 336 29.78 4.49 19.44
C GLN A 336 30.38 3.20 18.89
N ARG A 337 31.44 3.33 18.09
CA ARG A 337 32.18 2.20 17.50
C ARG A 337 33.61 2.61 17.19
N SER A 338 34.46 1.63 17.14
CA SER A 338 35.88 1.82 16.83
C SER A 338 36.41 0.74 15.88
N SER A 339 37.30 1.14 15.01
CA SER A 339 38.05 0.29 14.09
C SER A 339 39.49 0.77 13.96
N ASP A 340 40.31 0.03 13.25
CA ASP A 340 41.69 0.43 12.97
C ASP A 340 41.80 1.65 12.05
N GLU A 341 40.73 2.01 11.35
CA GLU A 341 40.72 3.12 10.39
C GLU A 341 40.06 4.39 10.94
N CYS A 342 39.09 4.24 11.84
CA CYS A 342 38.38 5.37 12.41
C CYS A 342 37.66 5.02 13.72
N VAL A 343 37.39 6.03 14.53
CA VAL A 343 36.51 5.97 15.69
C VAL A 343 35.31 6.85 15.40
N VAL A 344 34.11 6.30 15.54
CA VAL A 344 32.86 7.05 15.44
C VAL A 344 32.38 7.39 16.83
N VAL A 345 32.10 8.67 17.04
CA VAL A 345 31.67 9.23 18.32
C VAL A 345 30.36 9.97 18.17
N LEU A 346 29.56 10.00 19.23
CA LEU A 346 28.36 10.82 19.36
C LEU A 346 28.75 12.10 20.10
N LEU A 347 28.45 13.28 19.52
CA LEU A 347 28.78 14.59 20.09
C LEU A 347 27.78 14.98 21.16
N GLY A 348 28.14 14.81 22.43
CA GLY A 348 27.28 15.15 23.57
C GLY A 348 25.85 14.67 23.40
N ASP A 349 24.88 15.53 23.73
CA ASP A 349 23.45 15.25 23.60
C ASP A 349 22.86 15.72 22.26
N THR A 350 23.71 16.02 21.27
CA THR A 350 23.25 16.57 19.99
C THR A 350 22.58 15.53 19.10
N GLY A 351 22.83 14.25 19.30
CA GLY A 351 22.39 13.19 18.40
C GLY A 351 23.17 13.12 17.08
N ILE A 352 24.30 13.87 16.96
CA ILE A 352 25.11 13.93 15.75
C ILE A 352 26.34 13.03 15.91
N GLU A 353 26.52 12.10 14.96
CA GLU A 353 27.74 11.29 14.87
C GLU A 353 28.86 12.06 14.17
N ALA A 354 30.07 11.89 14.68
CA ALA A 354 31.29 12.42 14.10
C ALA A 354 32.37 11.34 14.01
N THR A 355 33.32 11.52 13.12
CA THR A 355 34.39 10.55 12.88
C THR A 355 35.74 11.13 13.20
N ILE A 356 36.51 10.42 14.04
CA ILE A 356 37.94 10.65 14.27
C ILE A 356 38.69 9.76 13.30
N SER A 357 39.50 10.36 12.42
CA SER A 357 40.25 9.60 11.41
C SER A 357 41.45 8.88 12.02
N LYS A 358 42.01 7.88 11.30
CA LYS A 358 43.23 7.16 11.68
C LYS A 358 44.39 8.09 11.95
N ALA A 359 44.52 9.20 11.19
CA ALA A 359 45.57 10.18 11.39
C ALA A 359 45.46 10.90 12.73
N ASP A 360 44.23 11.24 13.11
CA ASP A 360 43.91 11.92 14.35
C ASP A 360 43.94 10.95 15.55
N MET A 361 43.71 9.65 15.32
CA MET A 361 43.84 8.59 16.33
C MET A 361 45.24 8.42 16.86
N LYS A 362 46.29 8.85 16.11
CA LYS A 362 47.69 8.83 16.58
C LYS A 362 47.89 9.65 17.85
N LEU A 363 47.04 10.62 18.11
CA LEU A 363 47.05 11.42 19.32
C LEU A 363 46.64 10.64 20.59
N PHE A 364 45.99 9.49 20.45
CA PHE A 364 45.72 8.57 21.58
C PHE A 364 46.94 7.73 21.98
N PHE A 365 48.10 7.84 21.23
CA PHE A 365 49.29 7.06 21.48
C PHE A 365 50.28 7.85 22.34
N THR A 366 50.22 7.67 23.63
CA THR A 366 51.29 8.06 24.52
C THR A 366 52.17 6.82 24.82
N GLY A 367 53.30 6.70 24.15
CA GLY A 367 54.51 5.93 24.56
C GLY A 367 54.41 4.45 24.93
N VAL A 368 53.25 3.88 25.28
CA VAL A 368 53.11 2.55 25.88
C VAL A 368 52.27 1.56 25.08
N GLY A 369 51.81 1.92 23.89
CA GLY A 369 51.01 0.99 23.07
C GLY A 369 49.82 1.63 22.35
N ARG A 370 49.25 0.84 21.44
CA ARG A 370 48.10 1.24 20.62
C ARG A 370 46.80 1.11 21.46
N PHE A 371 46.22 2.21 21.86
CA PHE A 371 44.92 2.20 22.55
C PHE A 371 43.81 2.65 21.58
N ILE A 372 42.89 1.73 21.28
CA ILE A 372 41.67 2.04 20.54
C ILE A 372 40.52 2.15 21.56
N PRO A 373 39.86 3.32 21.68
CA PRO A 373 38.81 3.47 22.66
C PRO A 373 37.66 2.50 22.35
N GLN A 374 37.15 1.85 23.39
CA GLN A 374 36.05 0.89 23.28
C GLN A 374 34.70 1.60 23.16
N PRO A 375 33.69 1.01 22.50
CA PRO A 375 32.34 1.54 22.53
C PRO A 375 31.85 1.80 23.95
N GLY A 376 31.20 2.95 24.17
CA GLY A 376 30.77 3.46 25.46
C GLY A 376 31.81 4.30 26.21
N ALA A 377 33.06 4.34 25.77
CA ALA A 377 34.07 5.24 26.36
C ALA A 377 33.71 6.70 26.12
N THR A 378 33.94 7.54 27.11
CA THR A 378 33.73 8.99 27.00
C THR A 378 35.06 9.69 26.69
N ILE A 379 35.03 10.65 25.79
CA ILE A 379 36.11 11.56 25.46
C ILE A 379 35.69 12.93 25.93
N SER A 380 36.51 13.57 26.77
CA SER A 380 36.16 14.84 27.39
C SER A 380 35.87 15.94 26.38
N GLU A 381 36.66 15.99 25.33
CA GLU A 381 36.51 16.98 24.26
C GLU A 381 37.07 16.50 22.94
N VAL A 382 36.31 16.70 21.87
CA VAL A 382 36.72 16.57 20.46
C VAL A 382 36.37 17.85 19.72
N THR A 383 37.24 18.29 18.82
CA THR A 383 37.04 19.54 18.08
C THR A 383 36.55 19.26 16.68
N VAL A 384 35.49 19.94 16.27
CA VAL A 384 34.93 19.83 14.92
C VAL A 384 35.91 20.47 13.91
N VAL A 385 36.43 19.65 13.00
CA VAL A 385 37.37 20.08 11.95
C VAL A 385 36.65 20.39 10.64
N ARG A 386 35.65 19.53 10.30
CA ARG A 386 34.95 19.64 9.03
C ARG A 386 33.53 19.13 9.15
N ILE A 387 32.61 19.88 8.57
CA ILE A 387 31.20 19.48 8.42
C ILE A 387 30.93 19.36 6.92
N GLU A 388 30.63 18.17 6.45
CA GLU A 388 30.19 17.97 5.07
C GLU A 388 28.68 18.21 4.98
N ASN A 389 28.26 18.88 3.90
CA ASN A 389 26.91 19.35 3.73
C ASN A 389 25.90 18.21 3.88
N PRO A 390 24.93 18.26 4.81
CA PRO A 390 23.92 17.23 5.00
C PRO A 390 23.00 17.05 3.78
N GLY A 391 23.04 17.99 2.82
CA GLY A 391 22.25 17.96 1.59
C GLY A 391 22.93 17.26 0.39
N ASP A 392 24.08 16.61 0.57
CA ASP A 392 24.70 15.84 -0.53
C ASP A 392 23.84 14.61 -0.86
N PRO A 393 23.19 14.54 -2.06
CA PRO A 393 22.33 13.42 -2.43
C PRO A 393 23.06 12.07 -2.52
N LYS A 394 24.40 12.08 -2.58
CA LYS A 394 25.23 10.87 -2.57
C LYS A 394 25.47 10.32 -1.17
N ARG A 395 25.21 11.10 -0.13
CA ARG A 395 25.42 10.71 1.27
C ARG A 395 24.09 10.65 2.02
N ARG A 396 23.76 9.49 2.49
CA ARG A 396 22.55 9.24 3.26
C ARG A 396 22.62 9.74 4.70
N HIS A 397 23.85 9.95 5.23
CA HIS A 397 24.12 10.49 6.55
C HIS A 397 25.04 11.69 6.43
N PRO A 398 24.79 12.77 7.18
CA PRO A 398 25.73 13.86 7.34
C PRO A 398 27.05 13.35 7.91
N PHE A 399 28.17 13.87 7.44
CA PHE A 399 29.48 13.46 7.89
C PHE A 399 30.16 14.63 8.60
N VAL A 400 30.51 14.43 9.87
CA VAL A 400 31.27 15.38 10.68
C VAL A 400 32.62 14.77 11.02
N ARG A 401 33.71 15.46 10.67
CA ARG A 401 35.05 15.08 11.07
C ARG A 401 35.46 15.87 12.31
N VAL A 402 35.97 15.18 13.29
CA VAL A 402 36.52 15.75 14.52
C VAL A 402 37.93 15.27 14.76
N THR A 403 38.69 16.04 15.52
CA THR A 403 40.02 15.68 16.00
C THR A 403 40.11 15.85 17.51
N LEU A 404 41.09 15.22 18.09
CA LEU A 404 41.47 15.49 19.48
C LEU A 404 42.44 16.68 19.46
N LEU A 405 42.22 17.60 20.37
CA LEU A 405 43.21 18.66 20.63
C LEU A 405 44.26 18.19 21.61
#